data_00f000d0fe4b7cc7f0cda639756c4a25
#
_entry.id   00f000d0fe4b7cc7f0cda639756c4a25
#
_cell.length_a   1.000
_cell.length_b   1.000
_cell.length_c   1.000
_cell.angle_alpha   90.00
_cell.angle_beta   90.00
_cell.angle_gamma   90.00
#
_symmetry.space_group_name_H-M   'P 1'
#
loop_
_entity.id
_entity.type
_entity.pdbx_description
1 polymer ?
#
loop_
_entity_poly.entity_id
_entity_poly.type
_entity_poly.pdbx_seq_one_letter_code
_entity_poly.pdbx_strand_id
1 'polypeptide(L)' 'MARIWANRLEAGTQKYSEVPAKYLDQVNQYLLDDLRSGKITEEEYNNILNS' A
#
# COMPACT_ATOMS: atom_id res chain seq x y z
N MET A 1 -3.12 10.82 -6.87
CA MET A 1 -2.38 9.78 -7.58
C MET A 1 -1.84 8.69 -6.66
N ALA A 2 -1.30 9.08 -5.51
CA ALA A 2 -0.78 8.07 -4.57
C ALA A 2 -1.86 7.12 -4.05
N ARG A 3 -3.09 7.58 -3.88
CA ARG A 3 -4.19 6.72 -3.43
C ARG A 3 -4.46 5.58 -4.42
N ILE A 4 -4.32 5.85 -5.72
CA ILE A 4 -4.49 4.82 -6.74
C ILE A 4 -3.45 3.72 -6.56
N TRP A 5 -2.22 4.10 -6.27
CA TRP A 5 -1.16 3.13 -6.01
C TRP A 5 -1.47 2.27 -4.79
N ALA A 6 -1.93 2.90 -3.70
CA ALA A 6 -2.32 2.15 -2.51
C ALA A 6 -3.43 1.15 -2.81
N ASN A 7 -4.44 1.56 -3.57
CA ASN A 7 -5.54 0.69 -3.96
C ASN A 7 -5.06 -0.50 -4.79
N ARG A 8 -4.13 -0.26 -5.71
CA ARG A 8 -3.58 -1.33 -6.55
C ARG A 8 -2.76 -2.32 -5.73
N LEU A 9 -1.98 -1.83 -4.77
CA LEU A 9 -1.21 -2.70 -3.88
C LEU A 9 -2.13 -3.56 -3.04
N GLU A 10 -3.20 -2.98 -2.51
CA GLU A 10 -4.18 -3.70 -1.69
C GLU A 10 -4.95 -4.72 -2.52
N ALA A 11 -5.19 -4.42 -3.79
CA ALA A 11 -5.86 -5.34 -4.71
C ALA A 11 -4.94 -6.43 -5.25
N GLY A 12 -3.63 -6.28 -5.07
CA GLY A 12 -2.66 -7.26 -5.56
C GLY A 12 -2.33 -7.14 -7.03
N THR A 13 -2.71 -6.03 -7.68
CA THR A 13 -2.46 -5.83 -9.12
C THR A 13 -1.11 -5.20 -9.42
N GLN A 14 -0.46 -4.62 -8.41
CA GLN A 14 0.84 -3.98 -8.54
C GLN A 14 1.70 -4.36 -7.34
N LYS A 15 3.01 -4.33 -7.51
CA LYS A 15 3.97 -4.63 -6.45
C LYS A 15 4.45 -3.34 -5.79
N TYR A 16 4.74 -3.41 -4.49
CA TYR A 16 5.27 -2.29 -3.73
C TYR A 16 6.55 -1.75 -4.39
N SER A 17 7.40 -2.63 -4.89
CA SER A 17 8.65 -2.25 -5.56
C SER A 17 8.45 -1.47 -6.85
N GLU A 18 7.24 -1.48 -7.41
CA GLU A 18 6.91 -0.77 -8.64
C GLU A 18 6.47 0.68 -8.38
N VAL A 19 6.22 1.04 -7.12
CA VAL A 19 5.76 2.38 -6.78
C VAL A 19 6.87 3.40 -7.02
N PRO A 20 6.60 4.48 -7.79
CA PRO A 20 7.60 5.53 -7.97
C PRO A 20 8.03 6.14 -6.64
N ALA A 21 9.32 6.43 -6.50
CA ALA A 21 9.87 6.95 -5.25
C ALA A 21 9.15 8.21 -4.76
N LYS A 22 8.71 9.05 -5.69
CA LYS A 22 8.03 10.31 -5.33
C LYS A 22 6.67 10.08 -4.66
N TYR A 23 6.09 8.89 -4.78
CA TYR A 23 4.81 8.57 -4.16
C TYR A 23 4.94 7.66 -2.94
N LEU A 24 6.14 7.13 -2.68
CA LEU A 24 6.33 6.13 -1.61
C LEU A 24 5.86 6.62 -0.26
N ASP A 25 6.23 7.84 0.13
CA ASP A 25 5.84 8.37 1.44
C ASP A 25 4.32 8.44 1.59
N GLN A 26 3.65 8.93 0.55
CA GLN A 26 2.19 9.05 0.56
C GLN A 26 1.53 7.68 0.54
N VAL A 27 2.05 6.75 -0.25
CA VAL A 27 1.54 5.38 -0.30
C VAL A 27 1.66 4.72 1.07
N ASN A 28 2.80 4.88 1.73
CA ASN A 28 3.01 4.34 3.07
C ASN A 28 1.99 4.89 4.06
N GLN A 29 1.69 6.18 3.98
CA GLN A 29 0.67 6.80 4.84
C GLN A 29 -0.70 6.18 4.60
N TYR A 30 -1.09 6.02 3.34
CA TYR A 30 -2.38 5.41 3.02
C TYR A 30 -2.46 3.97 3.50
N LEU A 31 -1.39 3.20 3.33
CA LEU A 31 -1.37 1.81 3.80
C LEU A 31 -1.51 1.73 5.32
N LEU A 32 -0.81 2.61 6.04
CA LEU A 32 -0.93 2.66 7.51
C LEU A 32 -2.33 3.07 7.94
N ASP A 33 -2.92 4.06 7.27
CA ASP A 33 -4.28 4.49 7.57
C ASP A 33 -5.27 3.36 7.35
N ASP A 34 -5.12 2.62 6.27
CA ASP A 34 -5.99 1.49 5.96
C ASP A 34 -5.82 0.35 6.97
N LEU A 35 -4.58 0.12 7.41
CA LEU A 35 -4.32 -0.87 8.46
C LEU A 35 -5.01 -0.47 9.77
N ARG A 36 -4.88 0.79 10.16
CA ARG A 36 -5.46 1.29 11.41
C ARG A 36 -6.98 1.27 11.38
N SER A 37 -7.57 1.54 10.22
CA SER A 37 -9.03 1.56 10.07
C SER A 37 -9.62 0.16 9.91
N GLY A 38 -8.79 -0.86 9.78
CA GLY A 38 -9.25 -2.23 9.59
C GLY A 38 -9.57 -2.59 8.15
N LYS A 39 -9.26 -1.71 7.20
CA LYS A 39 -9.51 -1.99 5.80
C LYS A 39 -8.63 -3.12 5.26
N ILE A 40 -7.40 -3.22 5.77
CA ILE A 40 -6.49 -4.32 5.49
C ILE A 40 -6.00 -4.91 6.81
N THR A 41 -5.60 -6.18 6.78
CA THR A 41 -5.04 -6.84 7.95
C THR A 41 -3.53 -6.60 8.03
N GLU A 42 -2.96 -6.86 9.21
CA GLU A 42 -1.52 -6.78 9.40
C GLU A 42 -0.79 -7.74 8.45
N GLU A 43 -1.33 -8.93 8.25
CA GLU A 43 -0.77 -9.89 7.31
C GLU A 43 -0.74 -9.34 5.88
N GLU A 44 -1.84 -8.73 5.45
CA GLU A 44 -1.93 -8.12 4.13
C GLU A 44 -0.93 -6.97 4.00
N TYR A 45 -0.81 -6.14 5.03
CA TYR A 45 0.14 -5.04 5.06
C TYR A 45 1.57 -5.56 4.88
N ASN A 46 1.94 -6.59 5.64
CA ASN A 46 3.29 -7.16 5.56
C ASN A 46 3.55 -7.79 4.19
N ASN A 47 2.56 -8.47 3.62
CA ASN A 47 2.68 -9.04 2.28
C ASN A 47 2.90 -7.97 1.22
N ILE A 48 2.22 -6.84 1.34
CA ILE A 48 2.40 -5.71 0.42
C ILE A 48 3.83 -5.19 0.49
N LEU A 49 4.34 -4.97 1.70
CA LEU A 49 5.69 -4.43 1.86
C LEU A 49 6.78 -5.38 1.35
N ASN A 50 6.49 -6.67 1.30
CA ASN A 50 7.44 -7.68 0.84
C ASN A 50 7.30 -8.03 -0.64
N SER A 51 6.40 -7.37 -1.34
CA SER A 51 6.15 -7.67 -2.74
C SER A 51 7.06 -6.92 -3.71
#